data_e81d2180a6e4631386679f56e0f81e4f
#
_entry.id   e81d2180a6e4631386679f56e0f81e4f
#
_cell.length_a   1.000
_cell.length_b   1.000
_cell.length_c   1.000
_cell.angle_alpha   90.00
_cell.angle_beta   90.00
_cell.angle_gamma   90.00
#
_symmetry.space_group_name_H-M   'P 1'
#
loop_
_entity.id
_entity.type
_entity.pdbx_description
1 polymer ?
#
loop_
_entity_poly.entity_id
_entity_poly.type
_entity_poly.pdbx_seq_one_letter_code
_entity_poly.pdbx_strand_id
1 'polypeptide(L)'
;DLKIYQTPQFARLNRISLSAVPPWVQTTGVCASRAEHSRGVRFLAKLLCEKKEFKPFRKNLLLAATLHDIGSPPFSHLSEPFQMAITGQTHEQFSRDMIINTKVNKVIKKQGGNLETIISYIEGTKPPISDLINGTIDLDNLDNTLRFGQSMGLIDASKYYDPTIIVKSYLYQDKKLVLDGRYMPAIKSWENCRDQVYQYVYSHENLSPAAMITRALYFAYQEGELKKSFFHKTDDTAVSYLLGCNPKTYKLIKRVSRWKFYKPIFTYQRPINHTKDRLHNMKLGQELSDSLSKILKIKPEDICIDFSFNKGFKKIHLPIIKDKQPQTHTPTQSLNMIINVYLNTDHNFSTNKITKTITPLLKEKKLIKVD
;
A
#
# COMPACT_ATOMS: atom_id res chain seq x y z
N ASP A 1 14.00 -16.28 16.62
CA ASP A 1 13.18 -15.68 15.55
C ASP A 1 11.80 -16.33 15.42
N LEU A 2 11.70 -17.66 15.49
CA LEU A 2 10.41 -18.37 15.45
C LEU A 2 9.42 -17.87 16.51
N LYS A 3 9.89 -17.42 17.65
CA LYS A 3 9.03 -16.91 18.75
C LYS A 3 8.27 -15.61 18.37
N ILE A 4 8.80 -14.77 17.50
CA ILE A 4 8.07 -13.58 16.98
C ILE A 4 6.92 -14.05 16.08
N TYR A 5 7.18 -15.00 15.19
CA TYR A 5 6.15 -15.53 14.27
C TYR A 5 4.97 -16.19 15.00
N GLN A 6 5.20 -16.68 16.22
CA GLN A 6 4.18 -17.28 17.08
C GLN A 6 3.39 -16.27 17.93
N THR A 7 3.75 -14.98 17.89
CA THR A 7 2.93 -13.96 18.58
C THR A 7 1.61 -13.76 17.85
N PRO A 8 0.49 -13.55 18.57
CA PRO A 8 -0.81 -13.31 17.94
C PRO A 8 -0.78 -12.13 16.94
N GLN A 9 0.00 -11.08 17.27
CA GLN A 9 0.14 -9.89 16.43
C GLN A 9 0.78 -10.21 15.08
N PHE A 10 1.86 -11.01 15.05
CA PHE A 10 2.48 -11.43 13.81
C PHE A 10 1.64 -12.50 13.09
N ALA A 11 1.11 -13.48 13.82
CA ALA A 11 0.29 -14.54 13.24
C ALA A 11 -0.93 -14.00 12.48
N ARG A 12 -1.49 -12.86 12.91
CA ARG A 12 -2.57 -12.13 12.24
C ARG A 12 -2.20 -11.78 10.78
N LEU A 13 -0.94 -11.43 10.53
CA LEU A 13 -0.46 -11.03 9.19
C LEU A 13 -0.56 -12.15 8.14
N ASN A 14 -0.65 -13.43 8.55
CA ASN A 14 -0.92 -14.53 7.61
C ASN A 14 -2.29 -14.42 6.94
N ARG A 15 -3.23 -13.66 7.55
CA ARG A 15 -4.60 -13.47 7.08
C ARG A 15 -4.88 -12.00 6.71
N ILE A 16 -3.82 -11.23 6.43
CA ILE A 16 -3.89 -9.91 5.80
C ILE A 16 -3.16 -10.00 4.47
N SER A 17 -3.87 -9.69 3.41
CA SER A 17 -3.33 -9.69 2.06
C SER A 17 -2.26 -8.60 1.91
N LEU A 18 -1.20 -8.92 1.19
CA LEU A 18 -0.22 -7.93 0.75
C LEU A 18 -0.89 -6.91 -0.19
N SER A 19 -1.85 -7.36 -1.00
CA SER A 19 -2.72 -6.49 -1.76
C SER A 19 -3.79 -5.84 -0.87
N ALA A 20 -4.16 -4.61 -1.20
CA ALA A 20 -5.24 -3.90 -0.51
C ALA A 20 -6.62 -4.53 -0.74
N VAL A 21 -6.82 -5.25 -1.83
CA VAL A 21 -8.01 -6.05 -2.12
C VAL A 21 -7.73 -7.50 -1.76
N PRO A 22 -8.60 -8.18 -1.00
CA PRO A 22 -8.38 -9.58 -0.61
C PRO A 22 -8.24 -10.52 -1.83
N PRO A 23 -7.41 -11.58 -1.74
CA PRO A 23 -7.13 -12.46 -2.89
C PRO A 23 -8.38 -13.11 -3.51
N TRP A 24 -9.37 -13.42 -2.68
CA TRP A 24 -10.61 -14.07 -3.11
C TRP A 24 -11.60 -13.14 -3.82
N VAL A 25 -11.29 -11.82 -3.94
CA VAL A 25 -12.04 -10.85 -4.78
C VAL A 25 -11.17 -10.21 -5.86
N GLN A 26 -9.90 -10.59 -5.95
CA GLN A 26 -9.02 -10.08 -6.99
C GLN A 26 -9.04 -10.94 -8.25
N THR A 27 -9.21 -10.28 -9.37
CA THR A 27 -9.06 -10.93 -10.68
C THR A 27 -7.60 -11.22 -11.02
N THR A 28 -6.66 -10.50 -10.43
CA THR A 28 -5.22 -10.71 -10.59
C THR A 28 -4.64 -11.81 -9.72
N GLY A 29 -5.42 -12.36 -8.77
CA GLY A 29 -5.02 -13.55 -8.00
C GLY A 29 -3.84 -13.38 -7.04
N VAL A 30 -3.55 -12.15 -6.55
CA VAL A 30 -2.45 -11.93 -5.60
C VAL A 30 -2.75 -12.60 -4.27
N CYS A 31 -2.12 -13.74 -4.01
CA CYS A 31 -2.36 -14.56 -2.82
C CYS A 31 -1.36 -14.33 -1.67
N ALA A 32 -0.29 -13.54 -1.89
CA ALA A 32 0.73 -13.30 -0.88
C ALA A 32 0.16 -12.59 0.35
N SER A 33 0.57 -13.05 1.54
CA SER A 33 0.24 -12.42 2.80
C SER A 33 1.33 -11.45 3.26
N ARG A 34 0.96 -10.51 4.15
CA ARG A 34 1.93 -9.63 4.79
C ARG A 34 2.93 -10.37 5.67
N ALA A 35 2.56 -11.54 6.20
CA ALA A 35 3.50 -12.38 6.94
C ALA A 35 4.59 -12.97 6.04
N GLU A 36 4.24 -13.42 4.83
CA GLU A 36 5.23 -13.92 3.86
C GLU A 36 6.14 -12.79 3.39
N HIS A 37 5.56 -11.64 3.09
CA HIS A 37 6.28 -10.42 2.74
C HIS A 37 7.28 -10.03 3.83
N SER A 38 6.86 -9.91 5.09
CA SER A 38 7.73 -9.57 6.21
C SER A 38 8.89 -10.56 6.40
N ARG A 39 8.66 -11.85 6.11
CA ARG A 39 9.76 -12.86 6.10
C ARG A 39 10.73 -12.62 4.95
N GLY A 40 10.24 -12.23 3.77
CA GLY A 40 11.06 -11.87 2.62
C GLY A 40 11.93 -10.63 2.89
N VAL A 41 11.35 -9.56 3.42
CA VAL A 41 12.08 -8.34 3.82
C VAL A 41 13.16 -8.67 4.85
N ARG A 42 12.85 -9.52 5.85
CA ARG A 42 13.84 -10.00 6.80
C ARG A 42 14.96 -10.81 6.14
N PHE A 43 14.65 -11.63 5.14
CA PHE A 43 15.65 -12.39 4.40
C PHE A 43 16.63 -11.44 3.70
N LEU A 44 16.14 -10.42 3.00
CA LEU A 44 16.98 -9.41 2.34
C LEU A 44 17.81 -8.63 3.36
N ALA A 45 17.24 -8.26 4.51
CA ALA A 45 17.98 -7.63 5.60
C ALA A 45 19.09 -8.55 6.16
N LYS A 46 18.85 -9.86 6.22
CA LYS A 46 19.88 -10.84 6.65
C LYS A 46 21.05 -10.84 5.66
N LEU A 47 20.78 -10.91 4.36
CA LEU A 47 21.81 -10.87 3.31
C LEU A 47 22.61 -9.57 3.37
N LEU A 48 21.94 -8.42 3.51
CA LEU A 48 22.60 -7.13 3.65
C LEU A 48 23.58 -7.13 4.85
N CYS A 49 23.15 -7.68 5.97
CA CYS A 49 23.96 -7.74 7.19
C CYS A 49 25.09 -8.79 7.18
N GLU A 50 25.31 -9.51 6.09
CA GLU A 50 26.52 -10.29 5.85
C GLU A 50 27.71 -9.38 5.52
N LYS A 51 27.44 -8.19 4.97
CA LYS A 51 28.47 -7.16 4.71
C LYS A 51 28.96 -6.56 6.02
N LYS A 52 30.28 -6.35 6.12
CA LYS A 52 30.95 -5.91 7.34
C LYS A 52 30.36 -4.62 7.91
N GLU A 53 30.10 -3.64 7.06
CA GLU A 53 29.59 -2.32 7.41
C GLU A 53 28.16 -2.33 7.99
N PHE A 54 27.35 -3.37 7.69
CA PHE A 54 25.99 -3.51 8.20
C PHE A 54 25.88 -4.45 9.42
N LYS A 55 26.95 -5.19 9.76
CA LYS A 55 26.96 -6.10 10.94
C LYS A 55 26.54 -5.42 12.26
N PRO A 56 26.94 -4.17 12.56
CA PRO A 56 26.54 -3.50 13.81
C PRO A 56 25.02 -3.32 13.94
N PHE A 57 24.29 -3.19 12.83
CA PHE A 57 22.86 -2.94 12.81
C PHE A 57 22.03 -4.23 12.80
N ARG A 58 22.66 -5.38 12.54
CA ARG A 58 22.03 -6.67 12.22
C ARG A 58 20.84 -7.00 13.12
N LYS A 59 21.01 -6.98 14.43
CA LYS A 59 19.98 -7.42 15.36
C LYS A 59 18.70 -6.60 15.25
N ASN A 60 18.82 -5.28 15.33
CA ASN A 60 17.67 -4.38 15.30
C ASN A 60 17.07 -4.26 13.89
N LEU A 61 17.89 -4.29 12.84
CA LEU A 61 17.44 -4.26 11.46
C LEU A 61 16.61 -5.50 11.08
N LEU A 62 17.05 -6.70 11.50
CA LEU A 62 16.29 -7.92 11.27
C LEU A 62 14.94 -7.92 11.99
N LEU A 63 14.88 -7.36 13.20
CA LEU A 63 13.66 -7.25 13.97
C LEU A 63 12.73 -6.20 13.36
N ALA A 64 13.25 -5.05 12.93
CA ALA A 64 12.50 -4.02 12.22
C ALA A 64 11.92 -4.55 10.90
N ALA A 65 12.74 -5.22 10.09
CA ALA A 65 12.31 -5.87 8.85
C ALA A 65 11.21 -6.93 9.06
N THR A 66 11.23 -7.63 10.20
CA THR A 66 10.18 -8.59 10.55
C THR A 66 8.87 -7.91 10.95
N LEU A 67 8.95 -6.75 11.59
CA LEU A 67 7.83 -6.13 12.31
C LEU A 67 7.27 -4.87 11.62
N HIS A 68 7.85 -4.43 10.49
CA HIS A 68 7.47 -3.16 9.85
C HIS A 68 5.97 -3.09 9.52
N ASP A 69 5.40 -4.20 9.10
CA ASP A 69 3.98 -4.33 8.70
C ASP A 69 3.03 -4.78 9.82
N ILE A 70 3.52 -4.95 11.05
CA ILE A 70 2.72 -5.57 12.14
C ILE A 70 1.43 -4.78 12.46
N GLY A 71 1.42 -3.48 12.21
CA GLY A 71 0.28 -2.58 12.39
C GLY A 71 -0.64 -2.47 11.17
N SER A 72 -0.38 -3.16 10.08
CA SER A 72 -1.22 -3.09 8.89
C SER A 72 -2.67 -3.47 9.21
N PRO A 73 -3.66 -2.61 8.88
CA PRO A 73 -5.07 -2.89 9.11
C PRO A 73 -5.59 -3.91 8.08
N PRO A 74 -6.79 -4.50 8.29
CA PRO A 74 -7.45 -5.27 7.24
C PRO A 74 -7.67 -4.40 6.01
N PHE A 75 -7.60 -4.99 4.83
CA PHE A 75 -7.61 -4.31 3.52
C PHE A 75 -6.46 -3.31 3.35
N SER A 76 -5.43 -3.39 4.18
CA SER A 76 -4.19 -2.63 4.03
C SER A 76 -4.43 -1.15 3.75
N HIS A 77 -3.92 -0.63 2.64
CA HIS A 77 -4.00 0.77 2.26
C HIS A 77 -5.42 1.35 2.11
N LEU A 78 -6.46 0.52 1.89
CA LEU A 78 -7.84 1.01 1.82
C LEU A 78 -8.38 1.43 3.19
N SER A 79 -7.92 0.79 4.26
CA SER A 79 -8.34 1.10 5.64
C SER A 79 -7.49 2.17 6.32
N GLU A 80 -6.27 2.43 5.88
CA GLU A 80 -5.36 3.41 6.50
C GLU A 80 -5.96 4.82 6.67
N PRO A 81 -6.71 5.40 5.69
CA PRO A 81 -7.34 6.70 5.90
C PRO A 81 -8.36 6.71 7.04
N PHE A 82 -9.10 5.62 7.21
CA PHE A 82 -10.07 5.46 8.30
C PHE A 82 -9.37 5.20 9.64
N GLN A 83 -8.27 4.44 9.63
CA GLN A 83 -7.42 4.24 10.81
C GLN A 83 -6.90 5.60 11.30
N MET A 84 -6.35 6.41 10.42
CA MET A 84 -5.88 7.76 10.74
C MET A 84 -7.03 8.63 11.28
N ALA A 85 -8.20 8.62 10.63
CA ALA A 85 -9.36 9.42 11.04
C ALA A 85 -9.89 9.04 12.44
N ILE A 86 -9.81 7.76 12.82
CA ILE A 86 -10.38 7.25 14.08
C ILE A 86 -9.35 7.25 15.21
N THR A 87 -8.08 6.96 14.90
CA THR A 87 -7.03 6.76 15.92
C THR A 87 -6.04 7.93 16.01
N GLY A 88 -6.00 8.79 14.99
CA GLY A 88 -4.97 9.82 14.83
C GLY A 88 -3.58 9.28 14.51
N GLN A 89 -3.45 7.98 14.16
CA GLN A 89 -2.18 7.29 13.99
C GLN A 89 -2.01 6.80 12.55
N THR A 90 -0.78 6.95 12.01
CA THR A 90 -0.36 6.23 10.80
C THR A 90 -0.23 4.74 11.09
N HIS A 91 -0.10 3.90 10.05
CA HIS A 91 0.10 2.47 10.28
C HIS A 91 1.45 2.15 10.95
N GLU A 92 2.48 2.97 10.74
CA GLU A 92 3.76 2.84 11.44
C GLU A 92 3.62 3.14 12.95
N GLN A 93 2.90 4.20 13.30
CA GLN A 93 2.59 4.54 14.69
C GLN A 93 1.70 3.48 15.35
N PHE A 94 0.76 2.91 14.59
CA PHE A 94 -0.07 1.81 15.06
C PHE A 94 0.77 0.53 15.24
N SER A 95 1.78 0.31 14.40
CA SER A 95 2.78 -0.76 14.58
C SER A 95 3.53 -0.62 15.90
N ARG A 96 3.88 0.61 16.29
CA ARG A 96 4.49 0.91 17.60
C ARG A 96 3.63 0.40 18.75
N ASP A 97 2.32 0.73 18.76
CA ASP A 97 1.38 0.27 19.80
C ASP A 97 1.29 -1.26 19.85
N MET A 98 1.23 -1.91 18.69
CA MET A 98 1.18 -3.36 18.58
C MET A 98 2.47 -4.05 19.04
N ILE A 99 3.60 -3.36 19.01
CA ILE A 99 4.88 -3.86 19.51
C ILE A 99 4.99 -3.65 21.03
N ILE A 100 4.82 -2.40 21.49
CA ILE A 100 5.14 -2.01 22.88
C ILE A 100 4.29 -2.75 23.89
N ASN A 101 2.99 -2.80 23.69
CA ASN A 101 2.00 -3.24 24.67
C ASN A 101 1.62 -4.72 24.56
N THR A 102 2.46 -5.53 23.91
CA THR A 102 2.12 -6.91 23.58
C THR A 102 3.22 -7.93 23.90
N LYS A 103 2.96 -9.21 23.60
CA LYS A 103 3.95 -10.29 23.70
C LYS A 103 5.16 -10.05 22.79
N VAL A 104 5.02 -9.25 21.72
CA VAL A 104 6.12 -8.91 20.80
C VAL A 104 7.28 -8.24 21.54
N ASN A 105 7.01 -7.26 22.41
CA ASN A 105 8.02 -6.58 23.22
C ASN A 105 8.80 -7.56 24.12
N LYS A 106 8.10 -8.52 24.74
CA LYS A 106 8.76 -9.53 25.57
C LYS A 106 9.74 -10.39 24.75
N VAL A 107 9.36 -10.72 23.50
CA VAL A 107 10.22 -11.49 22.60
C VAL A 107 11.41 -10.67 22.14
N ILE A 108 11.21 -9.40 21.79
CA ILE A 108 12.29 -8.46 21.41
C ILE A 108 13.34 -8.38 22.52
N LYS A 109 12.91 -8.13 23.76
CA LYS A 109 13.80 -8.04 24.93
C LYS A 109 14.59 -9.33 25.14
N LYS A 110 13.95 -10.50 25.04
CA LYS A 110 14.62 -11.81 25.16
C LYS A 110 15.65 -12.07 24.05
N GLN A 111 15.49 -11.46 22.88
CA GLN A 111 16.44 -11.52 21.78
C GLN A 111 17.53 -10.44 21.87
N GLY A 112 17.51 -9.61 22.91
CA GLY A 112 18.45 -8.49 23.12
C GLY A 112 18.29 -7.38 22.08
N GLY A 113 17.10 -7.22 21.50
CA GLY A 113 16.77 -6.09 20.62
C GLY A 113 16.55 -4.80 21.41
N ASN A 114 16.95 -3.68 20.82
CA ASN A 114 16.64 -2.35 21.37
C ASN A 114 15.33 -1.87 20.78
N LEU A 115 14.29 -1.75 21.62
CA LEU A 115 12.92 -1.44 21.22
C LEU A 115 12.82 -0.10 20.49
N GLU A 116 13.43 0.96 21.03
CA GLU A 116 13.38 2.30 20.43
C GLU A 116 14.06 2.35 19.07
N THR A 117 15.21 1.68 18.94
CA THR A 117 15.91 1.60 17.65
C THR A 117 15.09 0.84 16.62
N ILE A 118 14.43 -0.25 17.00
CA ILE A 118 13.55 -1.01 16.10
C ILE A 118 12.39 -0.16 15.62
N ILE A 119 11.71 0.53 16.55
CA ILE A 119 10.60 1.43 16.22
C ILE A 119 11.07 2.56 15.32
N SER A 120 12.20 3.20 15.64
CA SER A 120 12.76 4.28 14.82
C SER A 120 13.09 3.84 13.40
N TYR A 121 13.51 2.57 13.20
CA TYR A 121 13.72 2.02 11.85
C TYR A 121 12.40 1.82 11.10
N ILE A 122 11.35 1.36 11.77
CA ILE A 122 10.01 1.19 11.19
C ILE A 122 9.39 2.54 10.82
N GLU A 123 9.48 3.53 11.73
CA GLU A 123 8.92 4.87 11.55
C GLU A 123 9.74 5.77 10.61
N GLY A 124 10.92 5.32 10.14
CA GLY A 124 11.78 6.11 9.26
C GLY A 124 12.49 7.27 9.96
N THR A 125 12.54 7.30 11.29
CA THR A 125 13.03 8.45 12.09
C THR A 125 14.52 8.41 12.41
N LYS A 126 15.25 7.38 11.96
CA LYS A 126 16.68 7.21 12.20
C LYS A 126 17.47 6.92 10.90
N PRO A 127 17.46 7.90 9.94
CA PRO A 127 18.27 7.74 8.74
C PRO A 127 19.77 7.71 9.08
N PRO A 128 20.62 7.10 8.23
CA PRO A 128 20.25 6.49 6.97
C PRO A 128 19.82 5.01 7.08
N ILE A 129 19.91 4.40 8.25
CA ILE A 129 19.61 2.96 8.41
C ILE A 129 18.10 2.69 8.30
N SER A 130 17.27 3.59 8.78
CA SER A 130 15.80 3.49 8.60
C SER A 130 15.39 3.49 7.13
N ASP A 131 16.18 4.10 6.23
CA ASP A 131 15.89 4.15 4.79
C ASP A 131 15.98 2.77 4.13
N LEU A 132 16.59 1.79 4.81
CA LEU A 132 16.58 0.39 4.38
C LEU A 132 15.21 -0.29 4.57
N ILE A 133 14.34 0.27 5.40
CA ILE A 133 12.98 -0.25 5.68
C ILE A 133 11.90 0.70 5.16
N ASN A 134 12.13 2.01 5.28
CA ASN A 134 11.14 3.04 4.94
C ASN A 134 11.79 4.12 4.06
N GLY A 135 12.29 3.70 2.91
CA GLY A 135 12.98 4.55 1.94
C GLY A 135 12.33 4.57 0.56
N THR A 136 13.09 5.05 -0.42
CA THR A 136 12.62 5.11 -1.81
C THR A 136 12.96 3.85 -2.60
N ILE A 137 14.13 3.28 -2.39
CA ILE A 137 14.50 1.93 -2.76
C ILE A 137 14.90 1.27 -1.46
N ASP A 138 14.07 0.42 -0.91
CA ASP A 138 14.22 -0.21 0.39
C ASP A 138 13.92 -1.70 0.29
N LEU A 139 14.22 -2.45 1.33
CA LEU A 139 14.05 -3.89 1.34
C LEU A 139 12.57 -4.29 1.25
N ASP A 140 11.64 -3.45 1.75
CA ASP A 140 10.20 -3.60 1.60
C ASP A 140 9.80 -3.56 0.11
N ASN A 141 10.15 -2.48 -0.60
CA ASN A 141 9.83 -2.35 -2.03
C ASN A 141 10.47 -3.44 -2.89
N LEU A 142 11.67 -3.91 -2.51
CA LEU A 142 12.36 -4.99 -3.22
C LEU A 142 11.65 -6.35 -3.05
N ASP A 143 11.16 -6.69 -1.88
CA ASP A 143 10.39 -7.94 -1.70
C ASP A 143 8.96 -7.79 -2.26
N ASN A 144 8.30 -6.68 -1.96
CA ASN A 144 6.91 -6.41 -2.33
C ASN A 144 6.68 -6.51 -3.84
N THR A 145 7.48 -5.81 -4.64
CA THR A 145 7.33 -5.78 -6.11
C THR A 145 7.49 -7.17 -6.72
N LEU A 146 8.53 -7.92 -6.31
CA LEU A 146 8.75 -9.28 -6.82
C LEU A 146 7.62 -10.22 -6.42
N ARG A 147 7.26 -10.21 -5.14
CA ARG A 147 6.21 -11.07 -4.58
C ARG A 147 4.86 -10.81 -5.22
N PHE A 148 4.53 -9.55 -5.43
CA PHE A 148 3.32 -9.14 -6.14
C PHE A 148 3.31 -9.71 -7.56
N GLY A 149 4.37 -9.44 -8.34
CA GLY A 149 4.49 -9.92 -9.71
C GLY A 149 4.37 -11.43 -9.83
N GLN A 150 5.09 -12.19 -8.97
CA GLN A 150 5.03 -13.64 -8.95
C GLN A 150 3.66 -14.18 -8.55
N SER A 151 3.02 -13.59 -7.52
CA SER A 151 1.69 -14.03 -7.07
C SER A 151 0.60 -13.81 -8.11
N MET A 152 0.72 -12.75 -8.92
CA MET A 152 -0.24 -12.47 -10.00
C MET A 152 -0.20 -13.52 -11.12
N GLY A 153 0.96 -14.09 -11.41
CA GLY A 153 1.15 -14.99 -12.54
C GLY A 153 0.93 -14.34 -13.92
N LEU A 154 0.88 -13.00 -13.98
CA LEU A 154 0.57 -12.23 -15.20
C LEU A 154 1.82 -11.62 -15.85
N ILE A 155 2.94 -11.64 -15.16
CA ILE A 155 4.20 -11.08 -15.64
C ILE A 155 5.10 -12.20 -16.10
N ASP A 156 5.63 -12.07 -17.32
CA ASP A 156 6.59 -13.01 -17.88
C ASP A 156 7.82 -13.16 -16.98
N ALA A 157 8.30 -14.39 -16.79
CA ALA A 157 9.44 -14.69 -15.92
C ALA A 157 10.71 -13.91 -16.28
N SER A 158 10.91 -13.61 -17.59
CA SER A 158 12.03 -12.79 -18.07
C SER A 158 12.00 -11.34 -17.59
N LYS A 159 10.87 -10.86 -17.08
CA LYS A 159 10.69 -9.51 -16.57
C LYS A 159 10.92 -9.37 -15.06
N TYR A 160 11.10 -10.48 -14.36
CA TYR A 160 11.46 -10.44 -12.95
C TYR A 160 12.91 -10.00 -12.75
N TYR A 161 13.20 -9.55 -11.56
CA TYR A 161 14.53 -9.19 -11.11
C TYR A 161 14.93 -10.03 -9.90
N ASP A 162 16.23 -10.07 -9.62
CA ASP A 162 16.74 -10.68 -8.40
C ASP A 162 17.01 -9.61 -7.32
N PRO A 163 16.19 -9.51 -6.27
CA PRO A 163 16.40 -8.55 -5.20
C PRO A 163 17.71 -8.75 -4.45
N THR A 164 18.27 -9.97 -4.45
CA THR A 164 19.54 -10.26 -3.78
C THR A 164 20.73 -9.57 -4.47
N ILE A 165 20.64 -9.39 -5.79
CA ILE A 165 21.64 -8.62 -6.56
C ILE A 165 21.56 -7.14 -6.17
N ILE A 166 20.35 -6.58 -6.06
CA ILE A 166 20.16 -5.18 -5.68
C ILE A 166 20.65 -4.95 -4.23
N VAL A 167 20.42 -5.90 -3.32
CA VAL A 167 20.92 -5.80 -1.95
C VAL A 167 22.46 -5.66 -1.91
N LYS A 168 23.20 -6.23 -2.87
CA LYS A 168 24.66 -6.04 -2.98
C LYS A 168 25.06 -4.60 -3.30
N SER A 169 24.16 -3.80 -3.89
CA SER A 169 24.45 -2.41 -4.24
C SER A 169 24.53 -1.46 -3.04
N TYR A 170 23.88 -1.78 -1.92
CA TYR A 170 23.94 -0.90 -0.75
C TYR A 170 25.33 -0.89 -0.13
N LEU A 171 25.82 0.32 0.12
CA LEU A 171 27.07 0.61 0.82
C LEU A 171 26.78 1.56 1.99
N TYR A 172 27.47 1.37 3.09
CA TYR A 172 27.40 2.28 4.23
C TYR A 172 28.80 2.86 4.47
N GLN A 173 28.99 4.10 4.08
CA GLN A 173 30.28 4.80 4.10
C GLN A 173 30.08 6.20 4.68
N ASP A 174 30.98 6.66 5.55
CA ASP A 174 30.93 7.99 6.16
C ASP A 174 29.57 8.34 6.78
N LYS A 175 28.94 7.36 7.44
CA LYS A 175 27.59 7.47 8.03
C LYS A 175 26.48 7.78 7.01
N LYS A 176 26.71 7.50 5.73
CA LYS A 176 25.73 7.65 4.63
C LYS A 176 25.42 6.30 4.02
N LEU A 177 24.19 6.14 3.61
CA LEU A 177 23.75 5.03 2.76
C LEU A 177 23.84 5.49 1.31
N VAL A 178 24.54 4.70 0.49
CA VAL A 178 24.72 4.98 -0.95
C VAL A 178 24.50 3.71 -1.75
N LEU A 179 24.22 3.85 -3.05
CA LEU A 179 24.09 2.73 -3.99
C LEU A 179 25.33 2.66 -4.90
N ASP A 180 25.86 1.46 -5.07
CA ASP A 180 26.90 1.18 -6.06
C ASP A 180 26.29 1.17 -7.47
N GLY A 181 26.67 2.14 -8.29
CA GLY A 181 26.15 2.33 -9.64
C GLY A 181 26.46 1.18 -10.61
N ARG A 182 27.35 0.26 -10.27
CA ARG A 182 27.60 -0.97 -11.05
C ARG A 182 26.37 -1.86 -11.11
N TYR A 183 25.47 -1.75 -10.12
CA TYR A 183 24.22 -2.51 -10.03
C TYR A 183 23.00 -1.80 -10.66
N MET A 184 23.21 -0.66 -11.33
CA MET A 184 22.11 0.08 -12.01
C MET A 184 21.30 -0.79 -12.97
N PRO A 185 21.86 -1.75 -13.74
CA PRO A 185 21.06 -2.65 -14.56
C PRO A 185 20.03 -3.45 -13.77
N ALA A 186 20.39 -3.97 -12.59
CA ALA A 186 19.47 -4.70 -11.72
C ALA A 186 18.39 -3.79 -11.12
N ILE A 187 18.75 -2.56 -10.74
CA ILE A 187 17.79 -1.54 -10.28
C ILE A 187 16.80 -1.21 -11.39
N LYS A 188 17.27 -1.09 -12.63
CA LYS A 188 16.41 -0.85 -13.80
C LYS A 188 15.45 -2.00 -14.08
N SER A 189 15.91 -3.24 -13.89
CA SER A 189 15.03 -4.42 -13.99
C SER A 189 13.94 -4.39 -12.92
N TRP A 190 14.24 -3.97 -11.68
CA TRP A 190 13.25 -3.76 -10.64
C TRP A 190 12.23 -2.69 -11.02
N GLU A 191 12.66 -1.53 -11.55
CA GLU A 191 11.75 -0.50 -12.03
C GLU A 191 10.81 -1.01 -13.11
N ASN A 192 11.35 -1.74 -14.11
CA ASN A 192 10.55 -2.31 -15.19
C ASN A 192 9.53 -3.33 -14.69
N CYS A 193 9.92 -4.20 -13.77
CA CYS A 193 9.00 -5.15 -13.13
C CYS A 193 7.91 -4.41 -12.34
N ARG A 194 8.31 -3.38 -11.58
CA ARG A 194 7.40 -2.54 -10.81
C ARG A 194 6.37 -1.85 -11.71
N ASP A 195 6.78 -1.29 -12.83
CA ASP A 195 5.90 -0.64 -13.79
C ASP A 195 4.82 -1.62 -14.29
N GLN A 196 5.19 -2.85 -14.63
CA GLN A 196 4.24 -3.87 -15.07
C GLN A 196 3.29 -4.30 -13.94
N VAL A 197 3.81 -4.53 -12.72
CA VAL A 197 2.97 -4.83 -11.54
C VAL A 197 1.91 -3.75 -11.36
N TYR A 198 2.30 -2.48 -11.43
CA TYR A 198 1.36 -1.39 -11.20
C TYR A 198 0.37 -1.14 -12.34
N GLN A 199 0.67 -1.55 -13.58
CA GLN A 199 -0.33 -1.59 -14.66
C GLN A 199 -1.51 -2.49 -14.29
N TYR A 200 -1.24 -3.68 -13.73
CA TYR A 200 -2.30 -4.58 -13.26
C TYR A 200 -2.97 -4.09 -11.96
N VAL A 201 -2.22 -3.53 -11.01
CA VAL A 201 -2.77 -2.99 -9.77
C VAL A 201 -3.74 -1.84 -10.03
N TYR A 202 -3.48 -1.03 -11.07
CA TYR A 202 -4.36 0.07 -11.49
C TYR A 202 -5.37 -0.31 -12.58
N SER A 203 -5.50 -1.59 -12.90
CA SER A 203 -6.57 -2.05 -13.76
C SER A 203 -7.95 -1.86 -13.10
N HIS A 204 -8.97 -1.68 -13.93
CA HIS A 204 -10.34 -1.51 -13.42
C HIS A 204 -10.86 -2.72 -12.66
N GLU A 205 -10.36 -3.92 -12.98
CA GLU A 205 -10.68 -5.17 -12.30
C GLU A 205 -10.27 -5.14 -10.82
N ASN A 206 -9.16 -4.47 -10.50
CA ASN A 206 -8.71 -4.29 -9.11
C ASN A 206 -9.26 -3.02 -8.47
N LEU A 207 -9.34 -1.92 -9.22
CA LEU A 207 -9.76 -0.63 -8.66
C LEU A 207 -11.26 -0.59 -8.36
N SER A 208 -12.10 -1.33 -9.13
CA SER A 208 -13.54 -1.36 -8.87
C SER A 208 -13.87 -1.98 -7.50
N PRO A 209 -13.43 -3.21 -7.16
CA PRO A 209 -13.66 -3.75 -5.82
C PRO A 209 -12.99 -2.92 -4.73
N ALA A 210 -11.81 -2.32 -4.98
CA ALA A 210 -11.16 -1.41 -4.04
C ALA A 210 -12.03 -0.18 -3.73
N ALA A 211 -12.58 0.47 -4.75
CA ALA A 211 -13.49 1.61 -4.60
C ALA A 211 -14.76 1.22 -3.84
N MET A 212 -15.33 0.05 -4.12
CA MET A 212 -16.52 -0.46 -3.43
C MET A 212 -16.24 -0.75 -1.94
N ILE A 213 -15.09 -1.37 -1.61
CA ILE A 213 -14.67 -1.61 -0.21
C ILE A 213 -14.45 -0.27 0.51
N THR A 214 -13.75 0.68 -0.12
CA THR A 214 -13.52 2.02 0.45
C THR A 214 -14.86 2.74 0.71
N ARG A 215 -15.83 2.63 -0.20
CA ARG A 215 -17.16 3.21 -0.04
C ARG A 215 -17.94 2.54 1.11
N ALA A 216 -17.82 1.22 1.27
CA ALA A 216 -18.41 0.50 2.38
C ALA A 216 -17.81 0.91 3.72
N LEU A 217 -16.48 1.02 3.79
CA LEU A 217 -15.78 1.52 4.98
C LEU A 217 -16.21 2.95 5.33
N TYR A 218 -16.41 3.81 4.34
CA TYR A 218 -16.89 5.18 4.54
C TYR A 218 -18.28 5.21 5.18
N PHE A 219 -19.24 4.42 4.69
CA PHE A 219 -20.57 4.36 5.29
C PHE A 219 -20.52 3.81 6.72
N ALA A 220 -19.76 2.76 6.99
CA ALA A 220 -19.56 2.26 8.33
C ALA A 220 -18.88 3.28 9.26
N TYR A 221 -17.97 4.09 8.72
CA TYR A 221 -17.33 5.20 9.44
C TYR A 221 -18.33 6.31 9.79
N GLN A 222 -19.15 6.75 8.84
CA GLN A 222 -20.15 7.81 9.06
C GLN A 222 -21.19 7.43 10.12
N GLU A 223 -21.64 6.18 10.15
CA GLU A 223 -22.56 5.64 11.16
C GLU A 223 -21.89 5.31 12.49
N GLY A 224 -20.59 5.62 12.63
CA GLY A 224 -19.82 5.37 13.85
C GLY A 224 -19.64 3.87 14.17
N GLU A 225 -19.81 2.99 13.18
CA GLU A 225 -19.67 1.54 13.35
C GLU A 225 -18.20 1.10 13.28
N LEU A 226 -17.30 1.82 12.57
CA LEU A 226 -15.87 1.54 12.61
C LEU A 226 -15.26 2.00 13.94
N LYS A 227 -14.83 1.03 14.74
CA LYS A 227 -14.16 1.27 16.02
C LYS A 227 -12.65 0.97 15.90
N LYS A 228 -11.83 1.45 16.86
CA LYS A 228 -10.39 1.14 16.91
C LYS A 228 -10.13 -0.37 16.82
N SER A 229 -10.99 -1.20 17.41
CA SER A 229 -10.91 -2.67 17.36
C SER A 229 -11.02 -3.27 15.95
N PHE A 230 -11.63 -2.56 14.99
CA PHE A 230 -11.70 -2.99 13.60
C PHE A 230 -10.30 -3.18 12.99
N PHE A 231 -9.37 -2.29 13.29
CA PHE A 231 -8.01 -2.32 12.71
C PHE A 231 -7.12 -3.46 13.25
N HIS A 232 -7.59 -4.18 14.25
CA HIS A 232 -6.96 -5.42 14.73
C HIS A 232 -7.49 -6.70 14.07
N LYS A 233 -8.50 -6.59 13.21
CA LYS A 233 -9.08 -7.73 12.50
C LYS A 233 -8.16 -8.22 11.37
N THR A 234 -8.45 -9.42 10.87
CA THR A 234 -7.93 -9.96 9.61
C THR A 234 -8.88 -9.62 8.47
N ASP A 235 -8.50 -9.80 7.21
CA ASP A 235 -9.34 -9.43 6.06
C ASP A 235 -10.71 -10.13 6.09
N ASP A 236 -10.73 -11.44 6.37
CA ASP A 236 -11.94 -12.23 6.44
C ASP A 236 -12.84 -11.86 7.63
N THR A 237 -12.26 -11.60 8.81
CA THR A 237 -13.04 -11.15 9.97
C THR A 237 -13.52 -9.71 9.81
N ALA A 238 -12.82 -8.88 9.04
CA ALA A 238 -13.28 -7.54 8.68
C ALA A 238 -14.46 -7.59 7.70
N VAL A 239 -14.43 -8.49 6.71
CA VAL A 239 -15.57 -8.70 5.81
C VAL A 239 -16.80 -9.14 6.61
N SER A 240 -16.65 -10.14 7.49
CA SER A 240 -17.76 -10.60 8.34
C SER A 240 -18.32 -9.48 9.21
N TYR A 241 -17.45 -8.63 9.75
CA TYR A 241 -17.84 -7.45 10.53
C TYR A 241 -18.67 -6.46 9.68
N LEU A 242 -18.18 -6.11 8.49
CA LEU A 242 -18.84 -5.15 7.60
C LEU A 242 -20.17 -5.67 7.06
N LEU A 243 -20.33 -6.98 6.90
CA LEU A 243 -21.62 -7.60 6.57
C LEU A 243 -22.66 -7.46 7.70
N GLY A 244 -22.26 -7.18 8.93
CA GLY A 244 -23.13 -6.87 10.06
C GLY A 244 -23.42 -5.38 10.27
N CYS A 245 -22.83 -4.49 9.46
CA CYS A 245 -23.03 -3.06 9.55
C CYS A 245 -24.31 -2.59 8.82
N ASN A 246 -24.49 -1.27 8.70
CA ASN A 246 -25.62 -0.62 8.07
C ASN A 246 -25.93 -1.16 6.66
N PRO A 247 -27.20 -0.97 6.15
CA PRO A 247 -27.62 -1.55 4.88
C PRO A 247 -26.76 -1.16 3.66
N LYS A 248 -26.21 0.06 3.62
CA LYS A 248 -25.35 0.52 2.50
C LYS A 248 -24.03 -0.23 2.49
N THR A 249 -23.38 -0.35 3.67
CA THR A 249 -22.17 -1.15 3.87
C THR A 249 -22.39 -2.62 3.52
N TYR A 250 -23.44 -3.23 4.06
CA TYR A 250 -23.82 -4.61 3.75
C TYR A 250 -23.99 -4.84 2.24
N LYS A 251 -24.74 -3.98 1.54
CA LYS A 251 -24.98 -4.11 0.10
C LYS A 251 -23.68 -4.13 -0.71
N LEU A 252 -22.77 -3.21 -0.43
CA LEU A 252 -21.48 -3.13 -1.14
C LEU A 252 -20.62 -4.36 -0.87
N ILE A 253 -20.43 -4.73 0.39
CA ILE A 253 -19.59 -5.89 0.75
C ILE A 253 -20.18 -7.20 0.23
N LYS A 254 -21.52 -7.37 0.28
CA LYS A 254 -22.21 -8.53 -0.32
C LYS A 254 -22.00 -8.61 -1.83
N ARG A 255 -22.00 -7.48 -2.56
CA ARG A 255 -21.70 -7.46 -4.00
C ARG A 255 -20.26 -7.85 -4.26
N VAL A 256 -19.31 -7.25 -3.53
CA VAL A 256 -17.88 -7.59 -3.63
C VAL A 256 -17.64 -9.08 -3.38
N SER A 257 -18.22 -9.66 -2.32
CA SER A 257 -18.10 -11.08 -2.00
C SER A 257 -18.72 -12.03 -3.04
N ARG A 258 -19.56 -11.50 -3.93
CA ARG A 258 -20.20 -12.25 -5.02
C ARG A 258 -19.63 -11.91 -6.40
N TRP A 259 -18.51 -11.20 -6.48
CA TRP A 259 -17.87 -10.74 -7.71
C TRP A 259 -18.78 -9.88 -8.60
N LYS A 260 -19.73 -9.16 -8.01
CA LYS A 260 -20.64 -8.23 -8.70
C LYS A 260 -20.09 -6.81 -8.61
N PHE A 261 -18.96 -6.58 -9.27
CA PHE A 261 -18.26 -5.30 -9.26
C PHE A 261 -18.99 -4.25 -10.10
N TYR A 262 -18.79 -2.99 -9.75
CA TYR A 262 -19.29 -1.85 -10.51
C TYR A 262 -18.45 -1.65 -11.77
N LYS A 263 -19.11 -1.15 -12.83
CA LYS A 263 -18.43 -0.90 -14.10
C LYS A 263 -17.78 0.48 -14.12
N PRO A 264 -16.56 0.61 -14.71
CA PRO A 264 -15.99 1.92 -14.97
C PRO A 264 -16.85 2.66 -16.00
N ILE A 265 -17.18 3.91 -15.71
CA ILE A 265 -18.01 4.76 -16.58
C ILE A 265 -17.30 6.06 -16.97
N PHE A 266 -16.28 6.44 -16.20
CA PHE A 266 -15.46 7.62 -16.45
C PHE A 266 -14.06 7.42 -15.85
N THR A 267 -13.03 7.84 -16.60
CA THR A 267 -11.65 7.87 -16.14
C THR A 267 -11.03 9.21 -16.57
N TYR A 268 -10.34 9.85 -15.64
CA TYR A 268 -9.54 11.04 -15.87
C TYR A 268 -8.15 10.88 -15.29
N GLN A 269 -7.14 11.27 -16.05
CA GLN A 269 -5.75 11.21 -15.61
C GLN A 269 -5.01 12.48 -15.98
N ARG A 270 -4.16 12.98 -15.08
CA ARG A 270 -3.25 14.09 -15.37
C ARG A 270 -1.93 13.99 -14.61
N PRO A 271 -0.83 14.54 -15.18
CA PRO A 271 0.42 14.71 -14.44
C PRO A 271 0.25 15.67 -13.26
N ILE A 272 0.97 15.38 -12.18
CA ILE A 272 1.06 16.21 -10.98
C ILE A 272 2.49 16.21 -10.44
N ASN A 273 2.85 17.23 -9.66
CA ASN A 273 4.19 17.35 -9.08
C ASN A 273 4.31 16.73 -7.69
N HIS A 274 3.21 16.60 -6.97
CA HIS A 274 3.16 16.05 -5.60
C HIS A 274 1.80 15.40 -5.31
N THR A 275 1.80 14.44 -4.40
CA THR A 275 0.57 13.81 -3.90
C THR A 275 0.05 14.57 -2.68
N LYS A 276 -1.27 14.61 -2.50
CA LYS A 276 -1.89 14.95 -1.22
C LYS A 276 -1.94 13.70 -0.34
N ASP A 277 -2.17 13.89 0.96
CA ASP A 277 -2.28 12.76 1.86
C ASP A 277 -3.50 11.86 1.55
N ARG A 278 -3.44 10.61 1.97
CA ARG A 278 -4.46 9.61 1.66
C ARG A 278 -5.81 9.92 2.26
N LEU A 279 -5.83 10.49 3.47
CA LEU A 279 -7.08 10.86 4.16
C LEU A 279 -7.82 11.96 3.40
N HIS A 280 -7.08 12.98 2.92
CA HIS A 280 -7.65 14.04 2.10
C HIS A 280 -8.24 13.49 0.80
N ASN A 281 -7.49 12.62 0.11
CA ASN A 281 -7.94 12.02 -1.16
C ASN A 281 -9.16 11.13 -0.98
N MET A 282 -9.20 10.33 0.10
CA MET A 282 -10.36 9.53 0.45
C MET A 282 -11.59 10.42 0.69
N LYS A 283 -11.50 11.44 1.53
CA LYS A 283 -12.60 12.37 1.80
C LYS A 283 -13.13 13.00 0.53
N LEU A 284 -12.23 13.50 -0.33
CA LEU A 284 -12.59 14.11 -1.61
C LEU A 284 -13.32 13.14 -2.53
N GLY A 285 -12.86 11.90 -2.66
CA GLY A 285 -13.52 10.85 -3.45
C GLY A 285 -14.93 10.54 -2.93
N GLN A 286 -15.13 10.54 -1.60
CA GLN A 286 -16.43 10.30 -1.00
C GLN A 286 -17.39 11.49 -1.19
N GLU A 287 -16.91 12.73 -1.03
CA GLU A 287 -17.70 13.95 -1.30
C GLU A 287 -18.17 14.01 -2.76
N LEU A 288 -17.28 13.69 -3.70
CA LEU A 288 -17.62 13.62 -5.13
C LEU A 288 -18.65 12.52 -5.42
N SER A 289 -18.50 11.35 -4.77
CA SER A 289 -19.47 10.24 -4.89
C SER A 289 -20.85 10.65 -4.39
N ASP A 290 -20.92 11.32 -3.23
CA ASP A 290 -22.18 11.80 -2.66
C ASP A 290 -22.83 12.89 -3.53
N SER A 291 -22.05 13.85 -4.05
CA SER A 291 -22.53 14.91 -4.93
C SER A 291 -23.06 14.33 -6.24
N LEU A 292 -22.31 13.41 -6.85
CA LEU A 292 -22.70 12.79 -8.12
C LEU A 292 -23.95 11.93 -7.96
N SER A 293 -24.10 11.19 -6.86
CA SER A 293 -25.29 10.39 -6.57
C SER A 293 -26.55 11.26 -6.46
N LYS A 294 -26.47 12.41 -5.80
CA LYS A 294 -27.57 13.38 -5.67
C LYS A 294 -28.00 13.94 -7.02
N ILE A 295 -27.05 14.38 -7.86
CA ILE A 295 -27.35 14.95 -9.18
C ILE A 295 -27.96 13.90 -10.11
N LEU A 296 -27.45 12.67 -10.06
CA LEU A 296 -27.98 11.56 -10.87
C LEU A 296 -29.28 10.96 -10.33
N LYS A 297 -29.69 11.35 -9.11
CA LYS A 297 -30.88 10.82 -8.39
C LYS A 297 -30.80 9.29 -8.21
N ILE A 298 -29.63 8.78 -7.83
CA ILE A 298 -29.41 7.36 -7.52
C ILE A 298 -29.03 7.19 -6.06
N LYS A 299 -29.09 5.95 -5.56
CA LYS A 299 -28.68 5.64 -4.18
C LYS A 299 -27.19 5.90 -4.00
N PRO A 300 -26.75 6.47 -2.86
CA PRO A 300 -25.35 6.80 -2.62
C PRO A 300 -24.39 5.60 -2.71
N GLU A 301 -24.88 4.41 -2.36
CA GLU A 301 -24.11 3.17 -2.46
C GLU A 301 -23.98 2.64 -3.89
N ASP A 302 -24.68 3.18 -4.88
CA ASP A 302 -24.62 2.70 -6.27
C ASP A 302 -23.53 3.36 -7.11
N ILE A 303 -22.78 4.29 -6.53
CA ILE A 303 -21.64 4.94 -7.17
C ILE A 303 -20.43 5.01 -6.24
N CYS A 304 -19.26 4.73 -6.80
CA CYS A 304 -17.98 4.80 -6.10
C CYS A 304 -16.98 5.59 -6.95
N ILE A 305 -16.25 6.51 -6.33
CA ILE A 305 -15.15 7.21 -6.99
C ILE A 305 -13.83 6.79 -6.33
N ASP A 306 -12.93 6.25 -7.15
CA ASP A 306 -11.54 6.01 -6.78
C ASP A 306 -10.71 7.25 -7.13
N PHE A 307 -9.91 7.69 -6.16
CA PHE A 307 -9.00 8.80 -6.30
C PHE A 307 -7.59 8.31 -5.94
N SER A 308 -6.80 8.00 -6.93
CA SER A 308 -5.51 7.35 -6.77
C SER A 308 -4.38 8.08 -7.51
N PHE A 309 -3.16 7.60 -7.26
CA PHE A 309 -1.94 8.09 -7.91
C PHE A 309 -1.14 6.90 -8.39
N ASN A 310 -0.55 6.99 -9.60
CA ASN A 310 0.26 5.91 -10.11
C ASN A 310 1.52 5.73 -9.25
N LYS A 311 1.63 4.59 -8.58
CA LYS A 311 2.78 4.24 -7.75
C LYS A 311 3.95 3.63 -8.55
N GLY A 312 3.82 3.46 -9.86
CA GLY A 312 4.93 3.06 -10.74
C GLY A 312 6.08 4.06 -10.67
N PHE A 313 5.74 5.36 -10.57
CA PHE A 313 6.73 6.39 -10.35
C PHE A 313 7.48 6.20 -9.02
N LYS A 314 8.81 6.13 -9.08
CA LYS A 314 9.66 6.10 -7.88
C LYS A 314 10.95 6.85 -8.17
N LYS A 315 11.20 7.95 -7.46
CA LYS A 315 12.47 8.66 -7.52
C LYS A 315 13.40 8.13 -6.43
N ILE A 316 14.57 7.64 -6.82
CA ILE A 316 15.58 7.18 -5.87
C ILE A 316 16.27 8.40 -5.27
N HIS A 317 16.19 8.54 -3.95
CA HIS A 317 16.82 9.66 -3.23
C HIS A 317 18.20 9.29 -2.67
N LEU A 318 18.57 8.02 -2.66
CA LEU A 318 19.91 7.60 -2.23
C LEU A 318 20.94 8.05 -3.28
N PRO A 319 22.10 8.56 -2.84
CA PRO A 319 23.21 8.84 -3.74
C PRO A 319 23.64 7.56 -4.46
N ILE A 320 23.89 7.65 -5.75
CA ILE A 320 24.40 6.56 -6.58
C ILE A 320 25.85 6.92 -6.95
N ILE A 321 26.77 6.02 -6.69
CA ILE A 321 28.21 6.23 -6.96
C ILE A 321 28.70 5.12 -7.89
N LYS A 322 29.28 5.51 -9.03
CA LYS A 322 29.98 4.62 -9.95
C LYS A 322 31.37 5.17 -10.22
N ASP A 323 32.40 4.36 -10.04
CA ASP A 323 33.80 4.74 -10.26
C ASP A 323 34.18 6.06 -9.53
N LYS A 324 33.73 6.19 -8.27
CA LYS A 324 33.86 7.37 -7.40
C LYS A 324 33.16 8.65 -7.92
N GLN A 325 32.35 8.54 -8.98
CA GLN A 325 31.58 9.66 -9.52
C GLN A 325 30.08 9.53 -9.18
N PRO A 326 29.42 10.62 -8.78
CA PRO A 326 27.99 10.61 -8.54
C PRO A 326 27.22 10.39 -9.85
N GLN A 327 26.14 9.60 -9.76
CA GLN A 327 25.22 9.35 -10.86
C GLN A 327 23.84 9.93 -10.52
N THR A 328 23.15 10.43 -11.53
CA THR A 328 21.77 10.90 -11.39
C THR A 328 20.78 9.81 -11.79
N HIS A 329 19.78 9.56 -10.96
CA HIS A 329 18.66 8.70 -11.31
C HIS A 329 17.51 9.54 -11.88
N THR A 330 17.04 9.17 -13.06
CA THR A 330 15.85 9.75 -13.69
C THR A 330 14.74 8.70 -13.71
N PRO A 331 13.59 8.96 -13.06
CA PRO A 331 12.46 8.03 -13.08
C PRO A 331 11.94 7.79 -14.51
N THR A 332 11.45 6.59 -14.77
CA THR A 332 10.90 6.20 -16.09
C THR A 332 9.52 6.76 -16.36
N GLN A 333 8.77 7.08 -15.32
CA GLN A 333 7.39 7.55 -15.41
C GLN A 333 7.18 8.87 -14.67
N SER A 334 6.20 9.65 -15.12
CA SER A 334 5.70 10.80 -14.39
C SER A 334 4.68 10.39 -13.33
N LEU A 335 4.59 11.20 -12.26
CA LEU A 335 3.53 11.02 -11.26
C LEU A 335 2.21 11.53 -11.84
N ASN A 336 1.20 10.67 -11.86
CA ASN A 336 -0.13 11.01 -12.34
C ASN A 336 -1.19 10.83 -11.25
N MET A 337 -2.14 11.75 -11.22
CA MET A 337 -3.40 11.59 -10.51
C MET A 337 -4.40 10.88 -11.41
N ILE A 338 -5.14 9.92 -10.86
CA ILE A 338 -6.13 9.13 -11.57
C ILE A 338 -7.46 9.23 -10.80
N ILE A 339 -8.54 9.54 -11.52
CA ILE A 339 -9.91 9.58 -10.99
C ILE A 339 -10.74 8.61 -11.80
N ASN A 340 -11.31 7.59 -11.16
CA ASN A 340 -12.19 6.64 -11.77
C ASN A 340 -13.58 6.71 -11.13
N VAL A 341 -14.63 6.67 -11.95
CA VAL A 341 -16.01 6.56 -11.49
C VAL A 341 -16.53 5.17 -11.83
N TYR A 342 -17.01 4.47 -10.82
CA TYR A 342 -17.62 3.16 -10.94
C TYR A 342 -19.09 3.22 -10.58
N LEU A 343 -19.93 2.63 -11.43
CA LEU A 343 -21.39 2.65 -11.29
C LEU A 343 -21.95 1.23 -11.19
N ASN A 344 -22.95 1.07 -10.34
CA ASN A 344 -23.73 -0.16 -10.27
C ASN A 344 -24.35 -0.49 -11.62
N THR A 345 -24.21 -1.72 -12.07
CA THR A 345 -24.68 -2.22 -13.37
C THR A 345 -26.20 -2.19 -13.55
N ASP A 346 -26.96 -2.00 -12.45
CA ASP A 346 -28.42 -1.86 -12.50
C ASP A 346 -28.85 -0.49 -13.09
N HIS A 347 -27.90 0.45 -13.23
CA HIS A 347 -28.13 1.76 -13.84
C HIS A 347 -27.54 1.84 -15.25
N ASN A 348 -28.29 2.39 -16.18
CA ASN A 348 -27.87 2.56 -17.58
C ASN A 348 -27.69 4.05 -17.91
N PHE A 349 -26.58 4.63 -17.45
CA PHE A 349 -26.20 5.99 -17.85
C PHE A 349 -25.13 5.94 -18.95
N SER A 350 -25.26 6.81 -19.94
CA SER A 350 -24.22 6.98 -20.95
C SER A 350 -22.99 7.66 -20.35
N THR A 351 -21.81 7.30 -20.83
CA THR A 351 -20.54 7.95 -20.46
C THR A 351 -20.61 9.47 -20.63
N ASN A 352 -21.25 9.94 -21.71
CA ASN A 352 -21.40 11.37 -21.98
C ASN A 352 -22.22 12.09 -20.89
N LYS A 353 -23.32 11.48 -20.40
CA LYS A 353 -24.09 12.02 -19.28
C LYS A 353 -23.25 12.13 -18.00
N ILE A 354 -22.48 11.08 -17.67
CA ILE A 354 -21.60 11.09 -16.50
C ILE A 354 -20.51 12.15 -16.65
N THR A 355 -19.85 12.21 -17.81
CA THR A 355 -18.82 13.22 -18.08
C THR A 355 -19.35 14.65 -17.93
N LYS A 356 -20.50 14.96 -18.53
CA LYS A 356 -21.14 16.28 -18.39
C LYS A 356 -21.50 16.61 -16.94
N THR A 357 -21.81 15.61 -16.11
CA THR A 357 -22.19 15.82 -14.72
C THR A 357 -20.97 15.96 -13.81
N ILE A 358 -19.94 15.14 -13.99
CA ILE A 358 -18.77 15.15 -13.09
C ILE A 358 -17.79 16.28 -13.40
N THR A 359 -17.64 16.68 -14.67
CA THR A 359 -16.68 17.72 -15.08
C THR A 359 -16.84 19.03 -14.30
N PRO A 360 -18.05 19.60 -14.12
CA PRO A 360 -18.23 20.80 -13.30
C PRO A 360 -17.78 20.59 -11.85
N LEU A 361 -18.08 19.43 -11.24
CA LEU A 361 -17.67 19.11 -9.87
C LEU A 361 -16.14 19.05 -9.75
N LEU A 362 -15.46 18.45 -10.73
CA LEU A 362 -13.99 18.39 -10.75
C LEU A 362 -13.36 19.78 -10.95
N LYS A 363 -13.99 20.66 -11.75
CA LYS A 363 -13.55 22.06 -11.91
C LYS A 363 -13.71 22.84 -10.60
N GLU A 364 -14.84 22.75 -9.93
CA GLU A 364 -15.12 23.38 -8.64
C GLU A 364 -14.07 22.97 -7.59
N LYS A 365 -13.70 21.69 -7.54
CA LYS A 365 -12.67 21.17 -6.63
C LYS A 365 -11.23 21.43 -7.12
N LYS A 366 -11.04 22.16 -8.23
CA LYS A 366 -9.73 22.46 -8.86
C LYS A 366 -8.91 21.21 -9.23
N LEU A 367 -9.59 20.14 -9.56
CA LEU A 367 -8.98 18.86 -9.93
C LEU A 367 -8.65 18.78 -11.42
N ILE A 368 -9.37 19.54 -12.24
CA ILE A 368 -9.11 19.71 -13.67
C ILE A 368 -8.96 21.20 -13.98
N LYS A 369 -8.23 21.51 -15.07
CA LYS A 369 -8.08 22.90 -15.51
C LYS A 369 -9.43 23.43 -16.01
N VAL A 370 -9.65 24.71 -15.80
CA VAL A 370 -10.72 25.47 -16.48
C VAL A 370 -10.08 25.93 -17.79
N ASP A 371 -10.52 25.32 -18.89
CA ASP A 371 -10.19 25.83 -20.24
C ASP A 371 -10.99 27.10 -20.49
#